data_9ccc60cab030dbe79d9a1e37908f68ed
#
_entry.id   9ccc60cab030dbe79d9a1e37908f68ed
#
_cell.length_a   1.000
_cell.length_b   1.000
_cell.length_c   1.000
_cell.angle_alpha   90.00
_cell.angle_beta   90.00
_cell.angle_gamma   90.00
#
_symmetry.space_group_name_H-M   'P 1'
#
loop_
_entity.id
_entity.type
_entity.pdbx_description
1 polymer ?
#
loop_
_entity_poly.entity_id
_entity_poly.type
_entity_poly.pdbx_seq_one_letter_code
_entity_poly.pdbx_strand_id
1 'polypeptide(L)'
;NTVECIQTIRKLKEIGVGIYFEKENINTLSEKSELFITILASVAQGESENISSNNRWAIQKRFQDGTYIISTPAYGYGKDEDGNLVIIESEAETVRWIYESYLNGMGVYVIAKALNQKGIPTIRGAEKWQDGVIQDILKNPIYEGDMLQQRTYTETRFPFVRRVNNGQRNQYLIKD
;
A
#
# COMPACT_ATOMS: atom_id res chain seq x y z
N ASN A 1 16.84 -12.08 9.25
CA ASN A 1 17.14 -11.15 8.14
C ASN A 1 18.65 -11.09 7.97
N THR A 2 19.14 -11.33 6.73
CA THR A 2 20.59 -11.41 6.44
C THR A 2 21.32 -10.10 6.79
N VAL A 3 20.67 -8.96 6.58
CA VAL A 3 21.22 -7.63 6.91
C VAL A 3 21.42 -7.46 8.43
N GLU A 4 20.46 -7.86 9.24
CA GLU A 4 20.57 -7.82 10.72
C GLU A 4 21.68 -8.76 11.22
N CYS A 5 21.79 -9.94 10.59
CA CYS A 5 22.86 -10.89 10.91
C CYS A 5 24.24 -10.26 10.67
N ILE A 6 24.44 -9.61 9.51
CA ILE A 6 25.69 -8.93 9.17
C ILE A 6 26.01 -7.78 10.13
N GLN A 7 25.00 -6.98 10.49
CA GLN A 7 25.17 -5.91 11.47
C GLN A 7 25.55 -6.44 12.86
N THR A 8 24.97 -7.57 13.26
CA THR A 8 25.30 -8.22 14.51
C THR A 8 26.73 -8.76 14.49
N ILE A 9 27.17 -9.38 13.38
CA ILE A 9 28.54 -9.84 13.19
C ILE A 9 29.54 -8.69 13.35
N ARG A 10 29.28 -7.54 12.71
CA ARG A 10 30.15 -6.35 12.82
C ARG A 10 30.23 -5.82 14.24
N LYS A 11 29.09 -5.70 14.94
CA LYS A 11 29.06 -5.28 16.36
C LYS A 11 29.86 -6.22 17.25
N LEU A 12 29.72 -7.53 17.06
CA LEU A 12 30.48 -8.53 17.84
C LEU A 12 31.98 -8.44 17.55
N LYS A 13 32.36 -8.22 16.29
CA LYS A 13 33.76 -7.99 15.90
C LYS A 13 34.37 -6.75 16.56
N GLU A 14 33.60 -5.64 16.63
CA GLU A 14 34.03 -4.39 17.28
C GLU A 14 34.36 -4.58 18.78
N ILE A 15 33.64 -5.47 19.46
CA ILE A 15 33.88 -5.79 20.87
C ILE A 15 34.84 -6.99 21.06
N GLY A 16 35.51 -7.43 20.00
CA GLY A 16 36.48 -8.50 20.01
C GLY A 16 35.91 -9.93 20.10
N VAL A 17 34.61 -10.09 19.89
CA VAL A 17 33.96 -11.42 19.88
C VAL A 17 33.93 -11.97 18.45
N GLY A 18 34.60 -13.10 18.25
CA GLY A 18 34.66 -13.83 16.98
C GLY A 18 33.49 -14.79 16.81
N ILE A 19 32.95 -14.86 15.60
CA ILE A 19 32.03 -15.90 15.15
C ILE A 19 32.76 -16.79 14.17
N TYR A 20 32.59 -18.10 14.31
CA TYR A 20 33.21 -19.08 13.43
C TYR A 20 32.11 -19.71 12.54
N PHE A 21 32.28 -19.56 11.25
CA PHE A 21 31.41 -20.18 10.24
C PHE A 21 32.02 -21.54 9.88
N GLU A 22 31.45 -22.62 10.42
CA GLU A 22 32.00 -23.97 10.29
C GLU A 22 32.07 -24.46 8.83
N LYS A 23 31.00 -24.20 8.03
CA LYS A 23 30.90 -24.63 6.62
C LYS A 23 31.96 -23.96 5.75
N GLU A 24 32.15 -22.67 5.95
CA GLU A 24 33.04 -21.83 5.15
C GLU A 24 34.47 -21.81 5.71
N ASN A 25 34.66 -22.37 6.92
CA ASN A 25 35.91 -22.36 7.67
C ASN A 25 36.49 -20.94 7.86
N ILE A 26 35.61 -19.99 8.23
CA ILE A 26 35.98 -18.58 8.39
C ILE A 26 35.69 -18.10 9.80
N ASN A 27 36.72 -17.46 10.42
CA ASN A 27 36.58 -16.74 11.68
C ASN A 27 36.45 -15.24 11.40
N THR A 28 35.44 -14.59 11.97
CA THR A 28 35.16 -13.16 11.73
C THR A 28 36.24 -12.21 12.24
N LEU A 29 37.12 -12.66 13.15
CA LEU A 29 38.26 -11.87 13.60
C LEU A 29 39.46 -11.92 12.64
N SER A 30 39.47 -12.81 11.64
CA SER A 30 40.55 -12.86 10.66
C SER A 30 40.47 -11.73 9.65
N GLU A 31 41.61 -11.30 9.09
CA GLU A 31 41.66 -10.27 8.04
C GLU A 31 40.84 -10.66 6.79
N LYS A 32 40.82 -11.96 6.45
CA LYS A 32 40.06 -12.49 5.29
C LYS A 32 38.55 -12.41 5.49
N SER A 33 38.08 -12.26 6.74
CA SER A 33 36.66 -12.23 7.07
C SER A 33 35.97 -10.97 6.57
N GLU A 34 36.65 -9.84 6.45
CA GLU A 34 36.03 -8.58 6.01
C GLU A 34 35.56 -8.66 4.55
N LEU A 35 36.37 -9.28 3.69
CA LEU A 35 35.99 -9.55 2.31
C LEU A 35 34.73 -10.45 2.25
N PHE A 36 34.74 -11.52 3.05
CA PHE A 36 33.62 -12.46 3.13
C PHE A 36 32.32 -11.78 3.62
N ILE A 37 32.39 -11.01 4.71
CA ILE A 37 31.28 -10.25 5.25
C ILE A 37 30.75 -9.24 4.22
N THR A 38 31.66 -8.58 3.48
CA THR A 38 31.30 -7.62 2.44
C THR A 38 30.57 -8.29 1.27
N ILE A 39 31.05 -9.47 0.83
CA ILE A 39 30.40 -10.26 -0.21
C ILE A 39 28.99 -10.71 0.26
N LEU A 40 28.87 -11.24 1.47
CA LEU A 40 27.57 -11.64 2.03
C LEU A 40 26.62 -10.45 2.12
N ALA A 41 27.11 -9.27 2.55
CA ALA A 41 26.32 -8.05 2.59
C ALA A 41 25.80 -7.64 1.21
N SER A 42 26.67 -7.70 0.19
CA SER A 42 26.33 -7.35 -1.18
C SER A 42 25.29 -8.31 -1.79
N VAL A 43 25.44 -9.61 -1.53
CA VAL A 43 24.47 -10.63 -1.97
C VAL A 43 23.12 -10.41 -1.29
N ALA A 44 23.11 -10.19 0.03
CA ALA A 44 21.87 -9.94 0.77
C ALA A 44 21.14 -8.67 0.32
N GLN A 45 21.88 -7.62 -0.01
CA GLN A 45 21.32 -6.39 -0.56
C GLN A 45 20.73 -6.63 -1.95
N GLY A 46 21.47 -7.35 -2.81
CA GLY A 46 21.00 -7.70 -4.15
C GLY A 46 19.72 -8.55 -4.14
N GLU A 47 19.63 -9.53 -3.25
CA GLU A 47 18.41 -10.32 -3.08
C GLU A 47 17.21 -9.47 -2.64
N SER A 48 17.41 -8.55 -1.68
CA SER A 48 16.35 -7.65 -1.22
C SER A 48 15.85 -6.73 -2.32
N GLU A 49 16.77 -6.17 -3.13
CA GLU A 49 16.44 -5.32 -4.28
C GLU A 49 15.70 -6.10 -5.38
N ASN A 50 16.12 -7.33 -5.66
CA ASN A 50 15.48 -8.22 -6.64
C ASN A 50 14.06 -8.60 -6.19
N ILE A 51 13.85 -8.98 -4.95
CA ILE A 51 12.52 -9.30 -4.40
C ILE A 51 11.61 -8.06 -4.51
N SER A 52 12.10 -6.90 -4.11
CA SER A 52 11.34 -5.64 -4.20
C SER A 52 11.00 -5.27 -5.64
N SER A 53 11.92 -5.46 -6.57
CA SER A 53 11.73 -5.19 -8.00
C SER A 53 10.70 -6.14 -8.60
N ASN A 54 10.82 -7.44 -8.34
CA ASN A 54 9.89 -8.47 -8.81
C ASN A 54 8.48 -8.24 -8.27
N ASN A 55 8.34 -7.90 -6.99
CA ASN A 55 7.04 -7.57 -6.40
C ASN A 55 6.41 -6.34 -7.07
N ARG A 56 7.19 -5.28 -7.31
CA ARG A 56 6.69 -4.09 -8.03
C ARG A 56 6.25 -4.43 -9.45
N TRP A 57 7.06 -5.20 -10.18
CA TRP A 57 6.72 -5.65 -11.52
C TRP A 57 5.42 -6.48 -11.52
N ALA A 58 5.28 -7.43 -10.61
CA ALA A 58 4.09 -8.26 -10.50
C ALA A 58 2.83 -7.43 -10.19
N ILE A 59 2.94 -6.42 -9.30
CA ILE A 59 1.84 -5.51 -9.00
C ILE A 59 1.48 -4.66 -10.23
N GLN A 60 2.48 -4.10 -10.92
CA GLN A 60 2.25 -3.33 -12.14
C GLN A 60 1.56 -4.16 -13.24
N LYS A 61 1.98 -5.42 -13.38
CA LYS A 61 1.34 -6.35 -14.32
C LYS A 61 -0.13 -6.56 -13.97
N ARG A 62 -0.46 -6.77 -12.70
CA ARG A 62 -1.86 -6.88 -12.26
C ARG A 62 -2.66 -5.60 -12.49
N PHE A 63 -2.04 -4.42 -12.36
CA PHE A 63 -2.69 -3.16 -12.72
C PHE A 63 -3.02 -3.08 -14.21
N GLN A 64 -2.08 -3.51 -15.07
CA GLN A 64 -2.28 -3.53 -16.53
C GLN A 64 -3.37 -4.51 -16.95
N ASP A 65 -3.39 -5.68 -16.34
CA ASP A 65 -4.32 -6.76 -16.69
C ASP A 65 -5.69 -6.61 -15.99
N GLY A 66 -5.87 -5.58 -15.13
CA GLY A 66 -7.10 -5.38 -14.34
C GLY A 66 -7.33 -6.42 -13.23
N THR A 67 -6.36 -7.29 -12.98
CA THR A 67 -6.47 -8.40 -12.01
C THR A 67 -6.02 -8.01 -10.60
N TYR A 68 -5.73 -6.74 -10.35
CA TYR A 68 -5.32 -6.30 -9.03
C TYR A 68 -6.51 -6.23 -8.07
N ILE A 69 -6.47 -7.04 -7.03
CA ILE A 69 -7.49 -7.06 -5.97
C ILE A 69 -7.24 -5.89 -5.00
N ILE A 70 -8.18 -4.97 -4.93
CA ILE A 70 -8.13 -3.83 -3.99
C ILE A 70 -8.19 -4.37 -2.56
N SER A 71 -7.23 -4.02 -1.71
CA SER A 71 -7.20 -4.49 -0.31
C SER A 71 -8.39 -3.99 0.52
N THR A 72 -8.79 -2.74 0.32
CA THR A 72 -9.93 -2.12 1.01
C THR A 72 -10.88 -1.53 -0.02
N PRO A 73 -12.08 -2.08 -0.18
CA PRO A 73 -13.11 -1.53 -1.08
C PRO A 73 -13.51 -0.11 -0.69
N ALA A 74 -14.05 0.63 -1.66
CA ALA A 74 -14.71 1.90 -1.40
C ALA A 74 -16.03 1.68 -0.64
N TYR A 75 -16.51 2.70 0.06
CA TYR A 75 -17.81 2.64 0.76
C TYR A 75 -18.94 2.29 -0.24
N GLY A 76 -19.82 1.39 0.13
CA GLY A 76 -20.83 0.84 -0.78
C GLY A 76 -20.42 -0.45 -1.48
N TYR A 77 -19.14 -0.85 -1.37
CA TYR A 77 -18.63 -2.09 -1.94
C TYR A 77 -18.00 -2.99 -0.87
N GLY A 78 -18.26 -4.29 -1.01
CA GLY A 78 -17.60 -5.36 -0.29
C GLY A 78 -16.75 -6.22 -1.20
N LYS A 79 -16.34 -7.38 -0.70
CA LYS A 79 -15.67 -8.43 -1.47
C LYS A 79 -16.40 -9.74 -1.28
N ASP A 80 -16.48 -10.52 -2.38
CA ASP A 80 -16.87 -11.91 -2.31
C ASP A 80 -15.67 -12.81 -1.89
N GLU A 81 -15.89 -14.11 -1.88
CA GLU A 81 -14.88 -15.12 -1.52
C GLU A 81 -13.69 -15.14 -2.50
N ASP A 82 -13.91 -14.77 -3.75
CA ASP A 82 -12.90 -14.69 -4.81
C ASP A 82 -12.16 -13.32 -4.82
N GLY A 83 -12.61 -12.37 -4.00
CA GLY A 83 -12.04 -11.03 -3.88
C GLY A 83 -12.58 -10.01 -4.90
N ASN A 84 -13.62 -10.37 -5.66
CA ASN A 84 -14.29 -9.43 -6.56
C ASN A 84 -15.13 -8.42 -5.76
N LEU A 85 -15.31 -7.24 -6.34
CA LEU A 85 -16.15 -6.22 -5.73
C LEU A 85 -17.63 -6.60 -5.86
N VAL A 86 -18.35 -6.53 -4.75
CA VAL A 86 -19.81 -6.72 -4.68
C VAL A 86 -20.44 -5.50 -4.01
N ILE A 87 -21.64 -5.15 -4.43
CA ILE A 87 -22.36 -4.02 -3.86
C ILE A 87 -22.92 -4.40 -2.49
N ILE A 88 -22.68 -3.55 -1.48
CA ILE A 88 -23.37 -3.60 -0.18
C ILE A 88 -24.53 -2.62 -0.25
N GLU A 89 -25.74 -3.12 -0.46
CA GLU A 89 -26.91 -2.29 -0.79
C GLU A 89 -27.17 -1.20 0.25
N SER A 90 -27.07 -1.50 1.55
CA SER A 90 -27.29 -0.51 2.62
C SER A 90 -26.31 0.67 2.58
N GLU A 91 -25.06 0.42 2.17
CA GLU A 91 -24.05 1.46 2.00
C GLU A 91 -24.23 2.18 0.63
N ALA A 92 -24.58 1.42 -0.42
CA ALA A 92 -24.81 1.95 -1.76
C ALA A 92 -25.96 2.95 -1.79
N GLU A 93 -27.04 2.71 -1.04
CA GLU A 93 -28.13 3.68 -0.85
C GLU A 93 -27.60 5.01 -0.27
N THR A 94 -26.69 4.94 0.69
CA THR A 94 -26.07 6.15 1.25
C THR A 94 -25.20 6.87 0.22
N VAL A 95 -24.48 6.15 -0.62
CA VAL A 95 -23.68 6.74 -1.71
C VAL A 95 -24.59 7.43 -2.71
N ARG A 96 -25.66 6.77 -3.16
CA ARG A 96 -26.65 7.38 -4.08
C ARG A 96 -27.24 8.66 -3.47
N TRP A 97 -27.62 8.63 -2.19
CA TRP A 97 -28.13 9.80 -1.50
C TRP A 97 -27.11 10.94 -1.42
N ILE A 98 -25.81 10.65 -1.24
CA ILE A 98 -24.75 11.66 -1.27
C ILE A 98 -24.68 12.34 -2.63
N TYR A 99 -24.68 11.56 -3.73
CA TYR A 99 -24.65 12.08 -5.10
C TYR A 99 -25.90 12.93 -5.41
N GLU A 100 -27.10 12.42 -5.10
CA GLU A 100 -28.35 13.15 -5.31
C GLU A 100 -28.40 14.47 -4.52
N SER A 101 -27.99 14.44 -3.25
CA SER A 101 -27.93 15.63 -2.40
C SER A 101 -26.97 16.68 -2.97
N TYR A 102 -25.80 16.25 -3.45
CA TYR A 102 -24.82 17.14 -4.06
C TYR A 102 -25.33 17.75 -5.37
N LEU A 103 -25.97 16.96 -6.24
CA LEU A 103 -26.58 17.42 -7.48
C LEU A 103 -27.74 18.41 -7.25
N ASN A 104 -28.43 18.24 -6.12
CA ASN A 104 -29.49 19.18 -5.68
C ASN A 104 -28.91 20.43 -4.97
N GLY A 105 -27.60 20.66 -5.03
CA GLY A 105 -26.95 21.86 -4.53
C GLY A 105 -26.53 21.86 -3.06
N MET A 106 -26.62 20.70 -2.36
CA MET A 106 -26.11 20.60 -0.99
C MET A 106 -24.57 20.64 -0.98
N GLY A 107 -23.99 21.50 -0.16
CA GLY A 107 -22.54 21.51 0.08
C GLY A 107 -22.08 20.28 0.86
N VAL A 108 -20.84 19.82 0.62
CA VAL A 108 -20.26 18.62 1.23
C VAL A 108 -20.30 18.60 2.76
N TYR A 109 -20.11 19.77 3.39
CA TYR A 109 -20.24 19.93 4.83
C TYR A 109 -21.66 19.66 5.34
N VAL A 110 -22.67 20.14 4.59
CA VAL A 110 -24.09 19.94 4.95
C VAL A 110 -24.47 18.47 4.80
N ILE A 111 -23.97 17.79 3.76
CA ILE A 111 -24.16 16.36 3.54
C ILE A 111 -23.55 15.56 4.69
N ALA A 112 -22.29 15.81 5.05
CA ALA A 112 -21.62 15.15 6.17
C ALA A 112 -22.37 15.34 7.50
N LYS A 113 -22.83 16.57 7.78
CA LYS A 113 -23.65 16.88 8.95
C LYS A 113 -24.97 16.11 8.99
N ALA A 114 -25.66 16.01 7.85
CA ALA A 114 -26.92 15.28 7.74
C ALA A 114 -26.73 13.77 7.97
N LEU A 115 -25.66 13.16 7.43
CA LEU A 115 -25.32 11.76 7.67
C LEU A 115 -25.03 11.50 9.15
N ASN A 116 -24.28 12.39 9.81
CA ASN A 116 -24.00 12.31 11.24
C ASN A 116 -25.27 12.43 12.08
N GLN A 117 -26.20 13.33 11.73
CA GLN A 117 -27.47 13.48 12.42
C GLN A 117 -28.38 12.25 12.24
N LYS A 118 -28.32 11.58 11.10
CA LYS A 118 -29.05 10.34 10.82
C LYS A 118 -28.40 9.10 11.48
N GLY A 119 -27.19 9.24 12.05
CA GLY A 119 -26.47 8.13 12.64
C GLY A 119 -25.99 7.09 11.64
N ILE A 120 -25.78 7.47 10.37
CA ILE A 120 -25.32 6.57 9.32
C ILE A 120 -23.88 6.13 9.64
N PRO A 121 -23.58 4.81 9.69
CA PRO A 121 -22.24 4.33 9.95
C PRO A 121 -21.23 4.80 8.89
N THR A 122 -20.04 5.14 9.33
CA THR A 122 -18.93 5.50 8.42
C THR A 122 -18.18 4.25 7.97
N ILE A 123 -17.47 4.36 6.85
CA ILE A 123 -16.51 3.32 6.48
C ILE A 123 -15.45 3.18 7.60
N ARG A 124 -15.09 1.97 7.96
CA ARG A 124 -14.10 1.64 9.00
C ARG A 124 -14.46 2.07 10.43
N GLY A 125 -15.73 2.37 10.72
CA GLY A 125 -16.16 2.71 12.07
C GLY A 125 -15.59 4.03 12.61
N ALA A 126 -15.23 4.96 11.75
CA ALA A 126 -14.88 6.31 12.18
C ALA A 126 -16.08 6.96 12.88
N GLU A 127 -15.80 7.78 13.89
CA GLU A 127 -16.83 8.33 14.77
C GLU A 127 -17.83 9.24 14.05
N LYS A 128 -17.38 9.92 13.00
CA LYS A 128 -18.18 10.90 12.24
C LYS A 128 -17.79 10.97 10.77
N TRP A 129 -18.78 11.28 9.94
CA TRP A 129 -18.58 11.72 8.57
C TRP A 129 -17.91 13.08 8.54
N GLN A 130 -16.88 13.23 7.72
CA GLN A 130 -16.17 14.47 7.48
C GLN A 130 -16.39 14.92 6.03
N ASP A 131 -16.33 16.22 5.77
CA ASP A 131 -16.47 16.81 4.45
C ASP A 131 -15.45 16.28 3.43
N GLY A 132 -14.21 16.04 3.86
CA GLY A 132 -13.19 15.39 3.03
C GLY A 132 -13.58 14.00 2.55
N VAL A 133 -14.25 13.19 3.38
CA VAL A 133 -14.71 11.86 3.00
C VAL A 133 -15.81 11.96 1.93
N ILE A 134 -16.72 12.91 2.06
CA ILE A 134 -17.75 13.17 1.03
C ILE A 134 -17.11 13.60 -0.29
N GLN A 135 -16.10 14.49 -0.24
CA GLN A 135 -15.36 14.89 -1.45
C GLN A 135 -14.65 13.69 -2.11
N ASP A 136 -14.05 12.80 -1.30
CA ASP A 136 -13.38 11.61 -1.81
C ASP A 136 -14.36 10.64 -2.49
N ILE A 137 -15.56 10.48 -1.95
CA ILE A 137 -16.62 9.68 -2.56
C ILE A 137 -17.02 10.31 -3.90
N LEU A 138 -17.35 11.61 -3.93
CA LEU A 138 -17.81 12.30 -5.13
C LEU A 138 -16.77 12.35 -6.28
N LYS A 139 -15.48 12.22 -5.95
CA LYS A 139 -14.38 12.23 -6.93
C LYS A 139 -13.86 10.85 -7.30
N ASN A 140 -14.40 9.81 -6.71
CA ASN A 140 -13.88 8.47 -6.93
C ASN A 140 -14.50 7.80 -8.16
N PRO A 141 -13.72 7.55 -9.23
CA PRO A 141 -14.25 7.00 -10.48
C PRO A 141 -14.85 5.59 -10.33
N ILE A 142 -14.60 4.90 -9.22
CA ILE A 142 -15.18 3.57 -8.97
C ILE A 142 -16.72 3.58 -8.98
N TYR A 143 -17.34 4.72 -8.66
CA TYR A 143 -18.79 4.86 -8.66
C TYR A 143 -19.38 5.12 -10.06
N GLU A 144 -18.51 5.32 -11.06
CA GLU A 144 -18.86 5.39 -12.49
C GLU A 144 -18.59 4.05 -13.20
N GLY A 145 -18.11 3.03 -12.46
CA GLY A 145 -17.66 1.74 -12.99
C GLY A 145 -16.17 1.70 -13.32
N ASP A 146 -15.50 2.84 -13.31
CA ASP A 146 -14.08 2.94 -13.67
C ASP A 146 -13.16 2.69 -12.47
N MET A 147 -12.11 1.89 -12.65
CA MET A 147 -11.13 1.62 -11.61
C MET A 147 -9.78 2.26 -11.96
N LEU A 148 -9.42 3.34 -11.28
CA LEU A 148 -8.12 3.98 -11.43
C LEU A 148 -7.10 3.34 -10.49
N GLN A 149 -6.14 2.61 -11.06
CA GLN A 149 -5.05 1.94 -10.36
C GLN A 149 -3.81 2.84 -10.26
N GLN A 150 -2.96 2.54 -9.28
CA GLN A 150 -1.71 3.28 -9.01
C GLN A 150 -1.93 4.77 -8.68
N ARG A 151 -2.99 5.07 -7.92
CA ARG A 151 -3.28 6.44 -7.43
C ARG A 151 -2.22 6.98 -6.48
N THR A 152 -1.43 6.09 -5.88
CA THR A 152 -0.31 6.45 -5.00
C THR A 152 0.89 5.57 -5.32
N TYR A 153 2.09 6.06 -5.00
CA TYR A 153 3.33 5.28 -5.08
C TYR A 153 4.21 5.56 -3.86
N THR A 154 5.09 4.62 -3.52
CA THR A 154 6.12 4.82 -2.50
C THR A 154 7.44 5.13 -3.18
N GLU A 155 8.15 6.14 -2.69
CA GLU A 155 9.48 6.48 -3.19
C GLU A 155 10.44 5.32 -2.99
N THR A 156 11.36 5.12 -3.96
CA THR A 156 12.31 3.99 -3.94
C THR A 156 13.53 4.27 -3.07
N ARG A 157 13.72 5.52 -2.65
CA ARG A 157 14.83 5.94 -1.79
C ARG A 157 14.35 6.24 -0.39
N PHE A 158 15.19 5.95 0.59
CA PHE A 158 14.92 6.33 1.98
C PHE A 158 14.91 7.85 2.17
N PRO A 159 13.96 8.40 2.94
CA PRO A 159 12.83 7.73 3.59
C PRO A 159 11.75 7.29 2.59
N PHE A 160 11.21 6.08 2.76
CA PHE A 160 10.18 5.49 1.90
C PHE A 160 8.82 6.20 2.08
N VAL A 161 8.67 7.37 1.47
CA VAL A 161 7.48 8.21 1.60
C VAL A 161 6.44 7.79 0.56
N ARG A 162 5.19 7.62 1.01
CA ARG A 162 4.05 7.42 0.10
C ARG A 162 3.58 8.76 -0.45
N ARG A 163 3.48 8.85 -1.78
CA ARG A 163 3.06 10.03 -2.52
C ARG A 163 1.79 9.78 -3.32
N VAL A 164 0.98 10.81 -3.50
CA VAL A 164 -0.11 10.80 -4.49
C VAL A 164 0.52 10.83 -5.89
N ASN A 165 0.01 10.01 -6.78
CA ASN A 165 0.48 9.96 -8.16
C ASN A 165 -0.33 10.94 -9.03
N ASN A 166 0.28 12.07 -9.33
CA ASN A 166 -0.27 13.09 -10.22
C ASN A 166 0.41 13.02 -11.60
N GLY A 167 0.65 11.82 -12.12
CA GLY A 167 1.32 11.60 -13.41
C GLY A 167 2.82 11.29 -13.34
N GLN A 168 3.43 11.22 -12.14
CA GLN A 168 4.86 10.87 -11.99
C GLN A 168 5.13 9.39 -12.30
N ARG A 169 4.12 8.55 -12.19
CA ARG A 169 4.14 7.11 -12.49
C ARG A 169 2.95 6.78 -13.37
N ASN A 170 3.05 5.71 -14.15
CA ASN A 170 1.93 5.24 -14.95
C ASN A 170 0.72 4.98 -14.07
N GLN A 171 -0.45 5.44 -14.51
CA GLN A 171 -1.74 5.09 -13.93
C GLN A 171 -2.50 4.24 -14.95
N TYR A 172 -3.31 3.32 -14.45
CA TYR A 172 -4.05 2.38 -15.27
C TYR A 172 -5.53 2.57 -14.97
N LEU A 173 -6.28 2.94 -16.00
CA LEU A 173 -7.73 3.07 -15.94
C LEU A 173 -8.33 1.79 -16.53
N ILE A 174 -8.98 1.01 -15.68
CA ILE A 174 -9.78 -0.13 -16.10
C ILE A 174 -11.22 0.37 -16.23
N LYS A 175 -11.79 0.24 -17.39
CA LYS A 175 -13.18 0.58 -17.67
C LYS A 175 -14.03 -0.67 -17.63
N ASP A 176 -15.22 -0.54 -17.06
CA ASP A 176 -16.24 -1.59 -17.08
C ASP A 176 -16.87 -1.70 -18.49
#